data_7f79399e1e4d1b2afe1a452ef83f13f1
#
_entry.id   7f79399e1e4d1b2afe1a452ef83f13f1
#
_cell.length_a   1.000
_cell.length_b   1.000
_cell.length_c   1.000
_cell.angle_alpha   90.00
_cell.angle_beta   90.00
_cell.angle_gamma   90.00
#
_symmetry.space_group_name_H-M   'P 1'
#
loop_
_entity.id
_entity.type
_entity.pdbx_description
1 polymer ?
#
loop_
_entity_poly.entity_id
_entity_poly.type
_entity_poly.pdbx_seq_one_letter_code
_entity_poly.pdbx_strand_id
1 'polypeptide(L)'
;MKNKKIDKKTAGKKEISIVKRRWHTELYDERKVYGSCYYACRNAHLSEKEAEEICSKVSKSVTKWIRKKKAVSSNEIFKILTEELRKYNEDAAFLYETHRDIS
;
A
#
# COMPACT_ATOMS: atom_id res chain seq x y z
N MET A 1 -20.06 19.59 -16.94
CA MET A 1 -19.52 19.12 -16.69
C MET A 1 -19.10 18.71 -16.32
N LYS A 2 -19.18 19.12 -16.35
CA LYS A 2 -18.57 18.61 -15.91
C LYS A 2 -17.95 18.22 -15.39
N ASN A 3 -18.22 18.55 -15.31
CA ASN A 3 -17.42 18.02 -14.78
C ASN A 3 -16.86 17.73 -14.32
N LYS A 4 -16.99 17.97 -14.33
CA LYS A 4 -16.37 17.55 -13.93
C LYS A 4 -15.72 17.19 -13.44
N LYS A 5 -15.96 17.54 -13.50
CA LYS A 5 -15.27 17.06 -13.07
C LYS A 5 -14.53 16.57 -12.70
N ILE A 6 -14.79 16.96 -12.87
CA ILE A 6 -14.00 16.38 -12.60
C ILE A 6 -13.23 16.21 -12.25
N ASP A 7 -13.28 16.54 -12.35
CA ASP A 7 -12.40 16.24 -12.15
C ASP A 7 -11.70 16.19 -11.69
N LYS A 8 -11.79 16.46 -11.65
CA LYS A 8 -11.13 16.23 -11.34
C LYS A 8 -10.50 15.89 -11.02
N LYS A 9 -10.64 16.07 -11.09
CA LYS A 9 -10.07 15.58 -10.96
C LYS A 9 -9.37 15.23 -10.82
N THR A 10 -9.63 15.61 -11.02
CA THR A 10 -8.86 15.18 -11.07
C THR A 10 -8.11 15.03 -10.64
N ALA A 11 -8.27 15.37 -10.65
CA ALA A 11 -7.42 15.09 -10.48
C ALA A 11 -6.78 14.70 -10.24
N GLY A 12 -6.85 14.68 -10.24
CA GLY A 12 -6.15 14.20 -10.28
C GLY A 12 -5.50 13.87 -10.46
N LYS A 13 -5.79 14.23 -10.88
CA LYS A 13 -5.21 13.90 -11.34
C LYS A 13 -4.32 13.64 -11.27
N LYS A 14 -4.35 13.64 -11.28
CA LYS A 14 -3.50 13.48 -11.27
C LYS A 14 -2.33 13.15 -10.84
N GLU A 15 -2.38 12.92 -10.14
CA GLU A 15 -1.11 12.78 -9.57
C GLU A 15 -0.71 11.37 -9.48
N ILE A 16 0.25 10.98 -10.28
CA ILE A 16 0.77 9.62 -10.33
C ILE A 16 2.06 9.62 -9.56
N SER A 17 2.11 8.80 -8.50
CA SER A 17 3.32 8.66 -7.73
C SER A 17 4.21 7.60 -8.34
N ILE A 18 5.51 7.86 -8.29
CA ILE A 18 6.51 6.95 -8.85
C ILE A 18 7.20 6.21 -7.72
N VAL A 19 7.32 4.89 -7.89
CA VAL A 19 8.03 4.05 -6.93
C VAL A 19 9.41 3.77 -7.49
N LYS A 20 10.44 4.16 -6.74
CA LYS A 20 11.82 3.91 -7.12
C LYS A 20 12.27 2.59 -6.54
N ARG A 21 12.68 1.69 -7.42
CA ARG A 21 13.20 0.41 -7.00
C ARG A 21 14.67 0.35 -7.38
N ARG A 22 15.32 -0.69 -6.94
CA ARG A 22 16.76 -0.84 -7.12
C ARG A 22 17.20 -0.70 -8.57
N TRP A 23 16.45 -1.30 -9.48
CA TRP A 23 16.85 -1.37 -10.88
C TRP A 23 15.99 -0.56 -11.84
N HIS A 24 14.85 -0.07 -11.34
CA HIS A 24 13.92 0.62 -12.23
C HIS A 24 12.93 1.45 -11.41
N THR A 25 12.12 2.21 -12.10
CA THR A 25 11.01 2.91 -11.48
C THR A 25 9.72 2.35 -12.06
N GLU A 26 8.64 2.45 -11.29
CA GLU A 26 7.34 2.03 -11.75
C GLU A 26 6.28 2.93 -11.13
N LEU A 27 5.09 2.88 -11.70
CA LEU A 27 3.98 3.64 -11.15
C LEU A 27 3.47 2.95 -9.89
N TYR A 28 3.04 3.76 -8.93
CA TYR A 28 2.47 3.20 -7.72
C TYR A 28 1.16 2.48 -8.04
N ASP A 29 0.99 1.30 -7.48
CA ASP A 29 -0.21 0.48 -7.70
C ASP A 29 -0.71 0.01 -6.33
N GLU A 30 -1.84 0.56 -5.92
CA GLU A 30 -2.44 0.23 -4.62
C GLU A 30 -2.78 -1.25 -4.50
N ARG A 31 -3.07 -1.90 -5.62
CA ARG A 31 -3.40 -3.32 -5.60
C ARG A 31 -2.24 -4.18 -5.13
N LYS A 32 -1.01 -3.75 -5.43
CA LYS A 32 0.17 -4.48 -4.97
C LYS A 32 0.32 -4.38 -3.47
N VAL A 33 0.02 -3.20 -2.92
CA VAL A 33 0.06 -3.01 -1.47
C VAL A 33 -1.00 -3.87 -0.81
N TYR A 34 -2.22 -3.83 -1.34
CA TYR A 34 -3.30 -4.64 -0.80
C TYR A 34 -2.95 -6.12 -0.83
N GLY A 35 -2.45 -6.61 -1.96
CA GLY A 35 -2.09 -8.01 -2.11
C GLY A 35 -1.01 -8.47 -1.15
N SER A 36 0.02 -7.65 -0.97
CA SER A 36 1.09 -7.98 -0.04
C SER A 36 0.58 -8.06 1.39
N CYS A 37 -0.27 -7.10 1.75
CA CYS A 37 -0.86 -7.05 3.08
C CYS A 37 -1.77 -8.26 3.30
N TYR A 38 -2.59 -8.57 2.31
CA TYR A 38 -3.52 -9.69 2.40
C TYR A 38 -2.76 -11.00 2.61
N TYR A 39 -1.70 -11.19 1.85
CA TYR A 39 -0.89 -12.40 1.97
C TYR A 39 -0.34 -12.54 3.40
N ALA A 40 0.19 -11.45 3.95
CA ALA A 40 0.72 -11.47 5.31
C ALA A 40 -0.36 -11.78 6.33
N CYS A 41 -1.54 -11.19 6.17
CA CYS A 41 -2.64 -11.42 7.09
C CYS A 41 -3.09 -12.88 7.06
N ARG A 42 -3.20 -13.46 5.88
CA ARG A 42 -3.62 -14.86 5.76
C ARG A 42 -2.56 -15.78 6.36
N ASN A 43 -1.30 -15.46 6.18
CA ASN A 43 -0.24 -16.27 6.77
C ASN A 43 -0.20 -16.13 8.30
N ALA A 44 -0.74 -15.06 8.81
CA ALA A 44 -0.87 -14.89 10.26
C ALA A 44 -2.16 -15.54 10.79
N HIS A 45 -2.82 -16.33 9.95
CA HIS A 45 -4.01 -17.08 10.29
C HIS A 45 -5.26 -16.24 10.53
N LEU A 46 -5.28 -15.05 9.97
CA LEU A 46 -6.50 -14.25 10.02
C LEU A 46 -7.48 -14.77 8.99
N SER A 47 -8.77 -14.63 9.29
CA SER A 47 -9.81 -15.06 8.36
C SER A 47 -9.77 -14.16 7.12
N GLU A 48 -10.43 -14.62 6.05
CA GLU A 48 -10.51 -13.79 4.84
C GLU A 48 -11.16 -12.46 5.13
N LYS A 49 -12.23 -12.47 5.93
CA LYS A 49 -12.94 -11.24 6.26
C LYS A 49 -12.05 -10.28 7.03
N GLU A 50 -11.34 -10.78 8.03
CA GLU A 50 -10.43 -9.95 8.81
C GLU A 50 -9.32 -9.38 7.93
N ALA A 51 -8.74 -10.24 7.08
CA ALA A 51 -7.68 -9.82 6.18
C ALA A 51 -8.16 -8.72 5.23
N GLU A 52 -9.36 -8.89 4.69
CA GLU A 52 -9.92 -7.89 3.78
C GLU A 52 -10.14 -6.56 4.47
N GLU A 53 -10.68 -6.58 5.69
CA GLU A 53 -10.91 -5.36 6.45
C GLU A 53 -9.61 -4.63 6.76
N ILE A 54 -8.63 -5.38 7.25
CA ILE A 54 -7.34 -4.78 7.60
C ILE A 54 -6.66 -4.24 6.37
N CYS A 55 -6.61 -5.03 5.29
CA CYS A 55 -5.89 -4.63 4.10
C CYS A 55 -6.54 -3.45 3.40
N SER A 56 -7.87 -3.36 3.47
CA SER A 56 -8.57 -2.21 2.93
C SER A 56 -8.13 -0.94 3.65
N LYS A 57 -8.07 -0.99 4.97
CA LYS A 57 -7.67 0.18 5.77
C LYS A 57 -6.20 0.52 5.60
N VAL A 58 -5.35 -0.50 5.61
CA VAL A 58 -3.91 -0.30 5.49
C VAL A 58 -3.57 0.26 4.10
N SER A 59 -4.13 -0.33 3.04
CA SER A 59 -3.80 0.13 1.70
C SER A 59 -4.27 1.55 1.47
N LYS A 60 -5.41 1.93 2.03
CA LYS A 60 -5.89 3.31 1.91
C LYS A 60 -4.98 4.29 2.65
N SER A 61 -4.53 3.92 3.85
CA SER A 61 -3.64 4.77 4.62
C SER A 61 -2.29 4.95 3.93
N VAL A 62 -1.75 3.86 3.42
CA VAL A 62 -0.47 3.90 2.72
C VAL A 62 -0.59 4.75 1.45
N THR A 63 -1.67 4.52 0.70
CA THR A 63 -1.90 5.27 -0.54
C THR A 63 -2.03 6.76 -0.26
N LYS A 64 -2.76 7.10 0.80
CA LYS A 64 -2.94 8.51 1.16
C LYS A 64 -1.59 9.16 1.47
N TRP A 65 -0.73 8.44 2.18
CA TRP A 65 0.59 8.94 2.51
C TRP A 65 1.45 9.11 1.24
N ILE A 66 1.39 8.12 0.35
CA ILE A 66 2.18 8.14 -0.88
C ILE A 66 1.76 9.27 -1.81
N ARG A 67 0.45 9.54 -1.87
CA ARG A 67 -0.05 10.58 -2.77
C ARG A 67 0.41 11.98 -2.41
N LYS A 68 0.92 12.16 -1.21
CA LYS A 68 1.49 13.44 -0.81
C LYS A 68 2.89 13.63 -1.36
N LYS A 69 3.44 12.60 -1.99
CA LYS A 69 4.80 12.62 -2.52
C LYS A 69 4.78 12.31 -4.01
N LYS A 70 5.69 12.92 -4.75
CA LYS A 70 5.79 12.65 -6.18
C LYS A 70 6.53 11.36 -6.44
N ALA A 71 7.46 11.02 -5.57
CA ALA A 71 8.25 9.82 -5.71
C ALA A 71 8.56 9.25 -4.33
N VAL A 72 8.55 7.94 -4.23
CA VAL A 72 8.91 7.24 -3.00
C VAL A 72 9.79 6.07 -3.36
N SER A 73 10.59 5.62 -2.42
CA SER A 73 11.35 4.40 -2.63
C SER A 73 10.52 3.21 -2.20
N SER A 74 10.84 2.04 -2.72
CA SER A 74 10.17 0.83 -2.29
C SER A 74 10.43 0.57 -0.80
N ASN A 75 11.59 0.99 -0.30
CA ASN A 75 11.88 0.85 1.13
C ASN A 75 10.97 1.72 1.99
N GLU A 76 10.64 2.91 1.52
CA GLU A 76 9.72 3.78 2.24
C GLU A 76 8.33 3.17 2.31
N ILE A 77 7.87 2.60 1.19
CA ILE A 77 6.58 1.93 1.16
C ILE A 77 6.57 0.76 2.12
N PHE A 78 7.62 -0.04 2.07
CA PHE A 78 7.75 -1.19 2.96
C PHE A 78 7.64 -0.76 4.42
N LYS A 79 8.34 0.29 4.78
CA LYS A 79 8.35 0.76 6.16
C LYS A 79 6.98 1.25 6.61
N ILE A 80 6.34 2.09 5.79
CA ILE A 80 5.04 2.64 6.18
C ILE A 80 3.97 1.55 6.22
N LEU A 81 4.03 0.60 5.28
CA LEU A 81 3.06 -0.49 5.28
C LEU A 81 3.22 -1.36 6.53
N THR A 82 4.47 -1.67 6.89
CA THR A 82 4.74 -2.44 8.10
C THR A 82 4.18 -1.74 9.33
N GLU A 83 4.42 -0.44 9.44
CA GLU A 83 3.93 0.33 10.59
C GLU A 83 2.41 0.37 10.65
N GLU A 84 1.77 0.57 9.49
CA GLU A 84 0.31 0.61 9.46
C GLU A 84 -0.29 -0.74 9.78
N LEU A 85 0.29 -1.80 9.23
CA LEU A 85 -0.19 -3.15 9.48
C LEU A 85 -0.04 -3.53 10.96
N ARG A 86 1.04 -3.09 11.59
CA ARG A 86 1.29 -3.40 12.99
C ARG A 86 0.20 -2.85 13.91
N LYS A 87 -0.45 -1.78 13.52
CA LYS A 87 -1.54 -1.21 14.29
C LYS A 87 -2.73 -2.16 14.41
N TYR A 88 -2.85 -3.07 13.45
CA TYR A 88 -3.98 -3.99 13.41
C TYR A 88 -3.61 -5.40 13.84
N ASN A 89 -2.41 -5.84 13.50
CA ASN A 89 -2.00 -7.19 13.83
C ASN A 89 -0.49 -7.32 13.83
N GLU A 90 0.05 -7.64 15.00
CA GLU A 90 1.48 -7.73 15.21
C GLU A 90 2.10 -8.87 14.40
N ASP A 91 1.42 -10.02 14.39
CA ASP A 91 1.95 -11.19 13.68
C ASP A 91 2.00 -10.98 12.18
N ALA A 92 0.96 -10.36 11.64
CA ALA A 92 0.93 -10.06 10.20
C ALA A 92 2.05 -9.10 9.84
N ALA A 93 2.29 -8.09 10.68
CA ALA A 93 3.37 -7.14 10.43
C ALA A 93 4.72 -7.82 10.47
N PHE A 94 4.91 -8.72 11.44
CA PHE A 94 6.16 -9.46 11.54
C PHE A 94 6.39 -10.33 10.30
N LEU A 95 5.35 -11.02 9.85
CA LEU A 95 5.47 -11.86 8.67
C LEU A 95 5.76 -11.03 7.42
N TYR A 96 5.09 -9.89 7.30
CA TYR A 96 5.36 -9.01 6.16
C TYR A 96 6.80 -8.54 6.17
N GLU A 97 7.27 -8.14 7.34
CA GLU A 97 8.63 -7.64 7.51
C GLU A 97 9.68 -8.69 7.18
N THR A 98 9.46 -9.92 7.64
CA THR A 98 10.44 -10.99 7.44
C THR A 98 10.43 -11.57 6.04
N HIS A 99 9.31 -11.46 5.31
CA HIS A 99 9.21 -12.01 3.97
C HIS A 99 9.65 -11.04 2.89
N ARG A 100 10.03 -9.83 3.27
CA ARG A 100 10.42 -8.82 2.32
C ARG A 100 11.55 -9.27 1.40
N ASP A 101 12.56 -9.90 1.98
CA ASP A 101 13.75 -10.26 1.23
C ASP A 101 13.55 -11.43 0.30
N ILE A 102 12.42 -12.10 0.40
CA ILE A 102 12.12 -13.25 -0.43
C ILE A 102 11.50 -12.86 -1.75
N SER A 103 10.82 -11.73 -1.78
CA SER A 103 10.10 -11.26 -2.96
C SER A 103 10.97 -10.49 -3.96
#